data_e4a449eb77b4a85df8c97cf0a912e52e
#
_entry.id   e4a449eb77b4a85df8c97cf0a912e52e
#
_cell.length_a   1.000
_cell.length_b   1.000
_cell.length_c   1.000
_cell.angle_alpha   90.00
_cell.angle_beta   90.00
_cell.angle_gamma   90.00
#
_symmetry.space_group_name_H-M   'P 1'
#
loop_
_entity.id
_entity.type
_entity.pdbx_description
1 polymer ?
#
loop_
_entity_poly.entity_id
_entity_poly.type
_entity_poly.pdbx_seq_one_letter_code
_entity_poly.pdbx_strand_id
1 'polypeptide(L)'
;MDPKTGKQVTDKNKKMSNKSLRKAMMYAIDLDQVAKKFGNGVSWRANTLLPPVFKDLYNAKTPGFKYNMKKANKLLDDAGYKKKGKWRAQPNGKPLVINFAVSSSSATANATHKYELQQWRKLGLNVKYTSGKPMEFNSFVSAIQKPDQKNIDVWNSAWSLSSEPTPTQIYGQNAPYNMGHFVSKENTKLLNNMNNSKAWNHKYRAKQFKDWQAYMNKEAAYAPDSFSLSWAPVNKRVKGYSVKPADGDNSFSNLQLTQENPK
;
A
#
# COMPACT_ATOMS: atom_id res chain seq x y z
N MET A 1 18.24 -1.92 -10.87
CA MET A 1 19.39 -1.17 -10.32
C MET A 1 20.20 -0.60 -11.46
N ASP A 2 20.68 0.62 -11.34
CA ASP A 2 21.64 1.21 -12.26
C ASP A 2 23.01 0.53 -12.03
N PRO A 3 23.61 -0.12 -13.02
CA PRO A 3 24.84 -0.87 -12.85
C PRO A 3 26.05 0.02 -12.55
N LYS A 4 26.00 1.31 -12.90
CA LYS A 4 27.12 2.26 -12.66
C LYS A 4 27.12 2.84 -11.26
N THR A 5 25.94 3.07 -10.70
CA THR A 5 25.81 3.79 -9.42
C THR A 5 25.32 2.89 -8.27
N GLY A 6 24.89 1.67 -8.55
CA GLY A 6 24.27 0.76 -7.58
C GLY A 6 22.95 1.28 -7.00
N LYS A 7 22.39 2.36 -7.56
CA LYS A 7 21.16 2.97 -7.06
C LYS A 7 19.93 2.35 -7.72
N GLN A 8 18.84 2.32 -6.98
CA GLN A 8 17.54 1.95 -7.56
C GLN A 8 17.12 2.97 -8.62
N VAL A 9 16.56 2.47 -9.70
CA VAL A 9 15.98 3.28 -10.78
C VAL A 9 14.64 2.71 -11.20
N THR A 10 13.73 3.59 -11.60
CA THR A 10 12.45 3.16 -12.18
C THR A 10 12.67 2.64 -13.60
N ASP A 11 12.35 1.37 -13.83
CA ASP A 11 12.40 0.79 -15.18
C ASP A 11 11.14 1.18 -15.98
N LYS A 12 11.33 2.07 -16.94
CA LYS A 12 10.25 2.56 -17.82
C LYS A 12 9.67 1.48 -18.76
N ASN A 13 10.37 0.38 -18.94
CA ASN A 13 9.93 -0.72 -19.82
C ASN A 13 9.01 -1.72 -19.11
N LYS A 14 8.88 -1.64 -17.79
CA LYS A 14 7.96 -2.48 -17.02
C LYS A 14 6.50 -2.06 -17.24
N LYS A 15 5.58 -3.02 -17.27
CA LYS A 15 4.14 -2.79 -17.46
C LYS A 15 3.59 -1.74 -16.49
N MET A 16 3.99 -1.81 -15.21
CA MET A 16 3.54 -0.90 -14.17
C MET A 16 4.22 0.49 -14.21
N SER A 17 5.10 0.78 -15.17
CA SER A 17 5.58 2.14 -15.42
C SER A 17 4.45 3.06 -15.92
N ASN A 18 3.44 2.50 -16.58
CA ASN A 18 2.29 3.26 -17.08
C ASN A 18 1.35 3.68 -15.93
N LYS A 19 1.28 4.98 -15.69
CA LYS A 19 0.46 5.58 -14.62
C LYS A 19 -1.04 5.37 -14.80
N SER A 20 -1.52 5.38 -16.04
CA SER A 20 -2.94 5.14 -16.35
C SER A 20 -3.34 3.71 -16.01
N LEU A 21 -2.47 2.72 -16.29
CA LEU A 21 -2.70 1.33 -15.91
C LEU A 21 -2.80 1.20 -14.39
N ARG A 22 -1.84 1.76 -13.64
CA ARG A 22 -1.89 1.72 -12.18
C ARG A 22 -3.16 2.36 -11.62
N LYS A 23 -3.51 3.57 -12.08
CA LYS A 23 -4.75 4.26 -11.65
C LYS A 23 -6.01 3.49 -12.00
N ALA A 24 -6.07 2.89 -13.20
CA ALA A 24 -7.21 2.09 -13.60
C ALA A 24 -7.40 0.87 -12.70
N MET A 25 -6.31 0.18 -12.35
CA MET A 25 -6.36 -0.93 -11.39
C MET A 25 -6.87 -0.50 -10.03
N MET A 26 -6.45 0.67 -9.52
CA MET A 26 -6.93 1.22 -8.24
C MET A 26 -8.42 1.59 -8.28
N TYR A 27 -8.88 2.27 -9.34
CA TYR A 27 -10.30 2.63 -9.48
C TYR A 27 -11.22 1.42 -9.71
N ALA A 28 -10.70 0.27 -10.10
CA ALA A 28 -11.50 -0.94 -10.32
C ALA A 28 -11.85 -1.69 -9.05
N ILE A 29 -11.23 -1.39 -7.91
CA ILE A 29 -11.48 -2.05 -6.63
C ILE A 29 -12.43 -1.21 -5.77
N ASP A 30 -13.52 -1.82 -5.32
CA ASP A 30 -14.43 -1.20 -4.34
C ASP A 30 -13.95 -1.51 -2.91
N LEU A 31 -13.01 -0.68 -2.43
CA LEU A 31 -12.42 -0.83 -1.10
C LEU A 31 -13.42 -0.50 0.03
N ASP A 32 -14.44 0.34 -0.23
CA ASP A 32 -15.51 0.59 0.74
C ASP A 32 -16.35 -0.69 0.93
N GLN A 33 -16.63 -1.43 -0.16
CA GLN A 33 -17.29 -2.72 -0.08
C GLN A 33 -16.42 -3.78 0.60
N VAL A 34 -15.10 -3.80 0.32
CA VAL A 34 -14.14 -4.68 0.99
C VAL A 34 -14.15 -4.43 2.50
N ALA A 35 -14.03 -3.17 2.91
CA ALA A 35 -14.07 -2.80 4.32
C ALA A 35 -15.39 -3.21 5.00
N LYS A 36 -16.52 -3.01 4.33
CA LYS A 36 -17.84 -3.41 4.84
C LYS A 36 -17.99 -4.92 4.99
N LYS A 37 -17.50 -5.71 4.01
CA LYS A 37 -17.69 -7.17 4.00
C LYS A 37 -16.66 -7.92 4.84
N PHE A 38 -15.43 -7.43 4.88
CA PHE A 38 -14.31 -8.15 5.47
C PHE A 38 -13.64 -7.40 6.64
N GLY A 39 -13.92 -6.12 6.80
CA GLY A 39 -13.30 -5.29 7.81
C GLY A 39 -13.87 -5.42 9.22
N ASN A 40 -15.02 -6.06 9.39
CA ASN A 40 -15.67 -6.29 10.70
C ASN A 40 -15.74 -5.03 11.59
N GLY A 41 -15.87 -3.84 11.00
CA GLY A 41 -15.87 -2.55 11.71
C GLY A 41 -14.52 -2.07 12.22
N VAL A 42 -13.43 -2.83 12.03
CA VAL A 42 -12.07 -2.48 12.50
C VAL A 42 -11.15 -2.04 11.36
N SER A 43 -11.64 -1.97 10.13
CA SER A 43 -10.90 -1.41 9.01
C SER A 43 -11.79 -0.58 8.09
N TRP A 44 -11.19 0.38 7.39
CA TRP A 44 -11.87 1.24 6.41
C TRP A 44 -10.93 1.58 5.26
N ARG A 45 -11.50 2.02 4.14
CA ARG A 45 -10.73 2.39 2.96
C ARG A 45 -9.74 3.51 3.28
N ALA A 46 -8.50 3.30 2.91
CA ALA A 46 -7.48 4.35 2.98
C ALA A 46 -7.61 5.33 1.81
N ASN A 47 -7.36 6.61 2.08
CA ASN A 47 -7.30 7.66 1.06
C ASN A 47 -5.84 8.08 0.75
N THR A 48 -4.90 7.73 1.61
CA THR A 48 -3.48 8.06 1.50
C THR A 48 -2.63 7.01 2.22
N LEU A 49 -1.31 7.11 2.09
CA LEU A 49 -0.34 6.16 2.65
C LEU A 49 0.02 6.44 4.12
N LEU A 50 -0.53 7.48 4.73
CA LEU A 50 -0.35 7.81 6.14
C LEU A 50 -1.70 7.78 6.86
N PRO A 51 -1.86 7.00 7.95
CA PRO A 51 -3.13 6.88 8.64
C PRO A 51 -3.49 8.11 9.50
N PRO A 52 -4.80 8.31 9.79
CA PRO A 52 -5.29 9.48 10.54
C PRO A 52 -4.77 9.62 11.96
N VAL A 53 -4.25 8.57 12.55
CA VAL A 53 -3.65 8.62 13.91
C VAL A 53 -2.54 9.65 14.02
N PHE A 54 -1.88 9.99 12.90
CA PHE A 54 -0.85 11.04 12.85
C PHE A 54 -1.40 12.46 12.70
N LYS A 55 -2.69 12.65 12.97
CA LYS A 55 -3.37 13.95 13.17
C LYS A 55 -3.04 14.97 12.07
N ASP A 56 -2.30 16.02 12.41
CA ASP A 56 -1.98 17.14 11.53
C ASP A 56 -0.97 16.82 10.43
N LEU A 57 -0.22 15.73 10.53
CA LEU A 57 0.60 15.19 9.44
C LEU A 57 -0.26 14.50 8.37
N TYR A 58 -1.42 13.99 8.74
CA TYR A 58 -2.35 13.32 7.82
C TYR A 58 -3.04 14.32 6.89
N ASN A 59 -3.17 13.95 5.61
CA ASN A 59 -3.86 14.77 4.60
C ASN A 59 -5.27 14.23 4.31
N ALA A 60 -6.24 14.68 5.09
CA ALA A 60 -7.65 14.32 4.89
C ALA A 60 -8.22 14.79 3.52
N LYS A 61 -7.59 15.79 2.87
CA LYS A 61 -8.02 16.30 1.58
C LYS A 61 -7.58 15.44 0.40
N THR A 62 -6.68 14.49 0.60
CA THR A 62 -6.29 13.53 -0.44
C THR A 62 -7.47 12.62 -0.77
N PRO A 63 -7.96 12.58 -2.02
CA PRO A 63 -9.22 11.88 -2.35
C PRO A 63 -9.10 10.34 -2.31
N GLY A 64 -7.89 9.80 -2.45
CA GLY A 64 -7.69 8.37 -2.68
C GLY A 64 -8.30 7.90 -4.00
N PHE A 65 -8.60 6.61 -4.08
CA PHE A 65 -9.16 5.98 -5.27
C PHE A 65 -10.53 5.38 -4.92
N LYS A 66 -11.60 6.18 -5.05
CA LYS A 66 -12.97 5.66 -4.91
C LYS A 66 -13.32 4.82 -6.12
N TYR A 67 -13.99 3.69 -5.88
CA TYR A 67 -14.44 2.78 -6.94
C TYR A 67 -15.15 3.52 -8.07
N ASN A 68 -14.66 3.29 -9.28
CA ASN A 68 -15.26 3.85 -10.50
C ASN A 68 -14.79 3.03 -11.72
N MET A 69 -15.53 1.99 -12.05
CA MET A 69 -15.21 1.10 -13.16
C MET A 69 -15.27 1.82 -14.53
N LYS A 70 -16.18 2.82 -14.68
CA LYS A 70 -16.26 3.63 -15.92
C LYS A 70 -14.97 4.44 -16.12
N LYS A 71 -14.50 5.11 -15.04
CA LYS A 71 -13.24 5.86 -15.07
C LYS A 71 -12.03 4.94 -15.31
N ALA A 72 -12.03 3.75 -14.70
CA ALA A 72 -10.97 2.77 -14.90
C ALA A 72 -10.87 2.32 -16.37
N ASN A 73 -12.00 2.00 -16.98
CA ASN A 73 -12.05 1.67 -18.42
C ASN A 73 -11.53 2.82 -19.29
N LYS A 74 -12.04 4.07 -19.06
CA LYS A 74 -11.62 5.24 -19.81
C LYS A 74 -10.10 5.47 -19.73
N LEU A 75 -9.51 5.34 -18.56
CA LEU A 75 -8.06 5.47 -18.37
C LEU A 75 -7.26 4.47 -19.21
N LEU A 76 -7.76 3.23 -19.35
CA LEU A 76 -7.11 2.20 -20.18
C LEU A 76 -7.31 2.48 -21.66
N ASP A 77 -8.51 2.88 -22.06
CA ASP A 77 -8.84 3.17 -23.46
C ASP A 77 -8.00 4.36 -23.97
N ASP A 78 -7.95 5.46 -23.18
CA ASP A 78 -7.15 6.66 -23.48
C ASP A 78 -5.64 6.35 -23.54
N ALA A 79 -5.17 5.38 -22.76
CA ALA A 79 -3.77 4.95 -22.75
C ALA A 79 -3.44 3.85 -23.77
N GLY A 80 -4.38 3.49 -24.65
CA GLY A 80 -4.17 2.55 -25.75
C GLY A 80 -4.25 1.07 -25.37
N TYR A 81 -4.72 0.71 -24.17
CA TYR A 81 -4.95 -0.69 -23.79
C TYR A 81 -6.24 -1.23 -24.38
N LYS A 82 -6.28 -1.46 -25.67
CA LYS A 82 -7.46 -1.93 -26.41
C LYS A 82 -7.82 -3.36 -26.06
N LYS A 83 -9.11 -3.68 -26.01
CA LYS A 83 -9.60 -5.06 -25.87
C LYS A 83 -9.31 -5.87 -27.13
N LYS A 84 -8.73 -7.06 -26.95
CA LYS A 84 -8.58 -8.10 -27.96
C LYS A 84 -9.24 -9.38 -27.43
N GLY A 85 -10.45 -9.66 -27.84
CA GLY A 85 -11.29 -10.71 -27.24
C GLY A 85 -11.60 -10.42 -25.75
N LYS A 86 -11.34 -11.40 -24.89
CA LYS A 86 -11.60 -11.30 -23.44
C LYS A 86 -10.70 -10.31 -22.73
N TRP A 87 -9.47 -10.09 -23.21
CA TRP A 87 -8.43 -9.36 -22.49
C TRP A 87 -7.97 -8.11 -23.21
N ARG A 88 -7.46 -7.15 -22.46
CA ARG A 88 -6.78 -5.97 -23.02
C ARG A 88 -5.36 -6.33 -23.43
N ALA A 89 -4.89 -5.74 -24.51
CA ALA A 89 -3.50 -5.77 -24.95
C ALA A 89 -2.75 -4.54 -24.45
N GLN A 90 -1.42 -4.61 -24.44
CA GLN A 90 -0.55 -3.45 -24.26
C GLN A 90 -0.71 -2.46 -25.42
N PRO A 91 -0.35 -1.17 -25.26
CA PRO A 91 -0.45 -0.17 -26.33
C PRO A 91 0.32 -0.55 -27.61
N ASN A 92 1.38 -1.34 -27.49
CA ASN A 92 2.14 -1.90 -28.62
C ASN A 92 1.50 -3.14 -29.25
N GLY A 93 0.29 -3.53 -28.82
CA GLY A 93 -0.45 -4.68 -29.35
C GLY A 93 -0.07 -6.04 -28.75
N LYS A 94 0.99 -6.14 -27.94
CA LYS A 94 1.39 -7.40 -27.31
C LYS A 94 0.38 -7.82 -26.22
N PRO A 95 0.26 -9.12 -25.91
CA PRO A 95 -0.56 -9.59 -24.79
C PRO A 95 -0.18 -8.92 -23.48
N LEU A 96 -1.19 -8.54 -22.67
CA LEU A 96 -1.00 -8.00 -21.34
C LEU A 96 -1.37 -9.08 -20.32
N VAL A 97 -0.36 -9.68 -19.69
CA VAL A 97 -0.52 -10.54 -18.52
C VAL A 97 0.09 -9.83 -17.32
N ILE A 98 -0.65 -9.75 -16.22
CA ILE A 98 -0.22 -9.11 -14.98
C ILE A 98 -0.08 -10.16 -13.90
N ASN A 99 1.10 -10.28 -13.32
CA ASN A 99 1.41 -11.21 -12.25
C ASN A 99 1.25 -10.53 -10.89
N PHE A 100 0.37 -11.05 -10.06
CA PHE A 100 0.02 -10.53 -8.75
C PHE A 100 0.58 -11.43 -7.65
N ALA A 101 1.50 -10.90 -6.84
CA ALA A 101 2.08 -11.59 -5.71
C ALA A 101 1.38 -11.18 -4.42
N VAL A 102 0.95 -12.17 -3.64
CA VAL A 102 0.33 -11.99 -2.31
C VAL A 102 0.74 -13.12 -1.39
N SER A 103 0.80 -12.85 -0.10
CA SER A 103 0.97 -13.90 0.90
C SER A 103 -0.35 -14.53 1.28
N SER A 104 -0.33 -15.82 1.57
CA SER A 104 -1.43 -16.51 2.26
C SER A 104 -1.31 -16.20 3.75
N SER A 105 -2.32 -15.55 4.32
CA SER A 105 -2.29 -15.15 5.75
C SER A 105 -3.56 -15.56 6.49
N SER A 106 -4.71 -15.01 6.12
CA SER A 106 -6.00 -15.32 6.72
C SER A 106 -7.06 -15.61 5.65
N ALA A 107 -8.15 -16.23 6.04
CA ALA A 107 -9.29 -16.45 5.14
C ALA A 107 -9.82 -15.13 4.58
N THR A 108 -9.88 -14.08 5.42
CA THR A 108 -10.29 -12.72 5.03
C THR A 108 -9.34 -12.09 4.01
N ALA A 109 -8.02 -12.14 4.26
CA ALA A 109 -7.03 -11.61 3.32
C ALA A 109 -7.09 -12.35 1.97
N ASN A 110 -7.18 -13.68 2.01
CA ASN A 110 -7.29 -14.49 0.79
C ASN A 110 -8.57 -14.18 0.01
N ALA A 111 -9.70 -13.92 0.69
CA ALA A 111 -10.96 -13.50 0.06
C ALA A 111 -10.84 -12.11 -0.58
N THR A 112 -10.17 -11.17 0.09
CA THR A 112 -9.88 -9.83 -0.44
C THR A 112 -9.03 -9.91 -1.71
N HIS A 113 -7.91 -10.64 -1.69
CA HIS A 113 -7.05 -10.80 -2.87
C HIS A 113 -7.76 -11.48 -4.04
N LYS A 114 -8.64 -12.44 -3.76
CA LYS A 114 -9.49 -13.07 -4.78
C LYS A 114 -10.48 -12.08 -5.38
N TYR A 115 -11.07 -11.21 -4.56
CA TYR A 115 -11.96 -10.14 -5.02
C TYR A 115 -11.21 -9.13 -5.92
N GLU A 116 -10.04 -8.65 -5.50
CA GLU A 116 -9.20 -7.75 -6.30
C GLU A 116 -8.92 -8.34 -7.69
N LEU A 117 -8.48 -9.58 -7.73
CA LEU A 117 -8.18 -10.30 -8.96
C LEU A 117 -9.42 -10.41 -9.87
N GLN A 118 -10.62 -10.66 -9.30
CA GLN A 118 -11.87 -10.70 -10.03
C GLN A 118 -12.25 -9.33 -10.61
N GLN A 119 -12.08 -8.22 -9.85
CA GLN A 119 -12.39 -6.88 -10.33
C GLN A 119 -11.47 -6.46 -11.49
N TRP A 120 -10.17 -6.74 -11.40
CA TRP A 120 -9.23 -6.47 -12.49
C TRP A 120 -9.57 -7.31 -13.75
N ARG A 121 -10.01 -8.54 -13.57
CA ARG A 121 -10.49 -9.37 -14.69
C ARG A 121 -11.78 -8.82 -15.34
N LYS A 122 -12.70 -8.26 -14.55
CA LYS A 122 -13.88 -7.54 -15.07
C LYS A 122 -13.49 -6.30 -15.87
N LEU A 123 -12.42 -5.63 -15.49
CA LEU A 123 -11.84 -4.50 -16.24
C LEU A 123 -11.21 -4.95 -17.59
N GLY A 124 -11.07 -6.26 -17.80
CA GLY A 124 -10.45 -6.86 -18.99
C GLY A 124 -8.95 -7.08 -18.85
N LEU A 125 -8.39 -7.01 -17.64
CA LEU A 125 -6.98 -7.30 -17.40
C LEU A 125 -6.77 -8.80 -17.11
N ASN A 126 -5.83 -9.43 -17.81
CA ASN A 126 -5.44 -10.81 -17.55
C ASN A 126 -4.51 -10.87 -16.35
N VAL A 127 -5.09 -10.80 -15.14
CA VAL A 127 -4.35 -10.87 -13.88
C VAL A 127 -4.36 -12.30 -13.34
N LYS A 128 -3.21 -12.79 -12.93
CA LYS A 128 -3.05 -14.10 -12.29
C LYS A 128 -2.08 -14.01 -11.11
N TYR A 129 -2.20 -14.93 -10.17
CA TYR A 129 -1.19 -15.05 -9.11
C TYR A 129 0.16 -15.47 -9.70
N THR A 130 1.23 -14.85 -9.19
CA THR A 130 2.61 -15.09 -9.65
C THR A 130 2.99 -16.57 -9.60
N SER A 131 2.62 -17.28 -8.55
CA SER A 131 2.88 -18.72 -8.34
C SER A 131 1.63 -19.61 -8.51
N GLY A 132 0.59 -19.10 -9.20
CA GLY A 132 -0.70 -19.81 -9.37
C GLY A 132 -1.62 -19.72 -8.14
N LYS A 133 -1.09 -19.42 -6.96
CA LYS A 133 -1.81 -19.27 -5.68
C LYS A 133 -1.11 -18.25 -4.79
N PRO A 134 -1.74 -17.78 -3.68
CA PRO A 134 -1.06 -17.03 -2.64
C PRO A 134 0.16 -17.78 -2.11
N MET A 135 1.25 -17.07 -1.85
CA MET A 135 2.54 -17.63 -1.43
C MET A 135 2.59 -17.78 0.09
N GLU A 136 3.47 -18.67 0.57
CA GLU A 136 3.89 -18.65 1.98
C GLU A 136 4.57 -17.33 2.29
N PHE A 137 4.43 -16.81 3.53
CA PHE A 137 4.83 -15.43 3.89
C PHE A 137 6.32 -15.15 3.65
N ASN A 138 7.23 -16.02 4.10
CA ASN A 138 8.66 -15.78 3.92
C ASN A 138 9.08 -15.88 2.45
N SER A 139 8.47 -16.77 1.69
CA SER A 139 8.67 -16.90 0.25
C SER A 139 8.18 -15.65 -0.49
N PHE A 140 7.04 -15.10 -0.08
CA PHE A 140 6.51 -13.85 -0.60
C PHE A 140 7.45 -12.67 -0.32
N VAL A 141 7.85 -12.49 0.95
CA VAL A 141 8.78 -11.42 1.35
C VAL A 141 10.09 -11.52 0.57
N SER A 142 10.68 -12.71 0.53
CA SER A 142 11.92 -12.96 -0.23
C SER A 142 11.77 -12.64 -1.73
N ALA A 143 10.59 -12.91 -2.31
CA ALA A 143 10.35 -12.62 -3.73
C ALA A 143 10.24 -11.13 -4.03
N ILE A 144 9.50 -10.35 -3.19
CA ILE A 144 9.30 -8.91 -3.42
C ILE A 144 10.52 -8.06 -3.03
N GLN A 145 11.42 -8.58 -2.19
CA GLN A 145 12.67 -7.90 -1.84
C GLN A 145 13.76 -8.00 -2.92
N LYS A 146 13.63 -8.94 -3.86
CA LYS A 146 14.61 -9.09 -4.94
C LYS A 146 14.67 -7.86 -5.83
N PRO A 147 15.86 -7.37 -6.18
CA PRO A 147 16.00 -6.20 -7.06
C PRO A 147 15.37 -6.36 -8.44
N ASP A 148 15.34 -7.58 -8.98
CA ASP A 148 14.82 -7.86 -10.32
C ASP A 148 13.35 -8.28 -10.35
N GLN A 149 12.77 -8.69 -9.22
CA GLN A 149 11.37 -9.09 -9.06
C GLN A 149 10.80 -9.80 -10.30
N LYS A 150 11.52 -10.81 -10.81
CA LYS A 150 11.07 -11.56 -11.98
C LYS A 150 9.66 -12.11 -11.77
N ASN A 151 8.82 -11.95 -12.77
CA ASN A 151 7.44 -12.44 -12.76
C ASN A 151 6.53 -11.81 -11.67
N ILE A 152 6.88 -10.66 -11.12
CA ILE A 152 5.99 -9.88 -10.25
C ILE A 152 5.76 -8.51 -10.89
N ASP A 153 4.49 -8.18 -11.14
CA ASP A 153 4.09 -6.88 -11.66
C ASP A 153 3.41 -6.04 -10.58
N VAL A 154 2.65 -6.69 -9.70
CA VAL A 154 1.92 -6.07 -8.59
C VAL A 154 2.01 -6.98 -7.37
N TRP A 155 2.10 -6.39 -6.20
CA TRP A 155 2.02 -7.11 -4.93
C TRP A 155 1.17 -6.34 -3.92
N ASN A 156 0.60 -7.03 -2.93
CA ASN A 156 -0.16 -6.43 -1.83
C ASN A 156 0.46 -6.86 -0.50
N SER A 157 0.68 -5.89 0.37
CA SER A 157 1.19 -6.10 1.73
C SER A 157 0.77 -4.93 2.64
N ALA A 158 1.02 -5.06 3.93
CA ALA A 158 0.72 -4.04 4.93
C ALA A 158 1.98 -3.62 5.69
N TRP A 159 1.94 -2.42 6.23
CA TRP A 159 2.99 -1.87 7.10
C TRP A 159 2.41 -1.48 8.45
N SER A 160 3.08 -1.88 9.52
CA SER A 160 2.89 -1.27 10.83
C SER A 160 3.87 -0.10 10.95
N LEU A 161 3.33 1.10 11.13
CA LEU A 161 4.16 2.30 11.26
C LEU A 161 4.53 2.52 12.72
N SER A 162 5.74 3.02 12.96
CA SER A 162 6.20 3.46 14.29
C SER A 162 5.57 4.80 14.69
N SER A 163 5.84 5.25 15.90
CA SER A 163 5.45 6.58 16.39
C SER A 163 6.05 7.72 15.55
N GLU A 164 7.20 7.49 14.90
CA GLU A 164 7.80 8.41 13.94
C GLU A 164 7.40 7.94 12.51
N PRO A 165 6.45 8.63 11.84
CA PRO A 165 5.85 8.15 10.61
C PRO A 165 6.59 8.55 9.34
N THR A 166 7.84 9.03 9.43
CA THR A 166 8.59 9.46 8.27
C THR A 166 8.71 8.34 7.23
N PRO A 167 8.21 8.53 6.01
CA PRO A 167 8.06 7.44 5.05
C PRO A 167 9.36 7.08 4.30
N THR A 168 10.49 7.65 4.67
CA THR A 168 11.78 7.52 3.95
C THR A 168 12.23 6.07 3.83
N GLN A 169 12.05 5.25 4.88
CA GLN A 169 12.51 3.86 4.89
C GLN A 169 11.72 2.95 3.93
N ILE A 170 10.49 3.36 3.57
CA ILE A 170 9.60 2.58 2.69
C ILE A 170 9.62 3.13 1.27
N TYR A 171 9.78 4.44 1.08
CA TYR A 171 9.57 5.09 -0.22
C TYR A 171 10.79 5.87 -0.72
N GLY A 172 11.89 5.92 0.04
CA GLY A 172 13.13 6.55 -0.40
C GLY A 172 13.86 5.74 -1.46
N GLN A 173 14.63 6.42 -2.32
CA GLN A 173 15.55 5.74 -3.23
C GLN A 173 16.59 4.95 -2.41
N ASN A 174 16.82 3.70 -2.74
CA ASN A 174 17.69 2.76 -2.01
C ASN A 174 17.26 2.45 -0.58
N ALA A 175 16.06 2.86 -0.16
CA ALA A 175 15.53 2.48 1.14
C ALA A 175 15.31 0.95 1.20
N PRO A 176 15.55 0.31 2.36
CA PRO A 176 15.51 -1.15 2.48
C PRO A 176 14.13 -1.74 2.18
N TYR A 177 13.08 -0.93 2.34
CA TYR A 177 11.70 -1.36 2.11
C TYR A 177 11.05 -0.73 0.86
N ASN A 178 11.82 -0.08 -0.03
CA ASN A 178 11.30 0.39 -1.30
C ASN A 178 11.17 -0.76 -2.31
N MET A 179 10.35 -1.75 -1.96
CA MET A 179 10.13 -2.96 -2.76
C MET A 179 9.35 -2.68 -4.05
N GLY A 180 8.71 -1.52 -4.17
CA GLY A 180 8.05 -1.10 -5.41
C GLY A 180 9.00 -0.45 -6.42
N HIS A 181 10.27 -0.24 -6.05
CA HIS A 181 11.32 0.38 -6.88
C HIS A 181 10.89 1.70 -7.53
N PHE A 182 9.95 2.41 -6.90
CA PHE A 182 9.55 3.73 -7.34
C PHE A 182 10.60 4.77 -6.94
N VAL A 183 11.13 5.47 -7.95
CA VAL A 183 12.13 6.52 -7.77
C VAL A 183 11.72 7.75 -8.56
N SER A 184 11.66 8.90 -7.91
CA SER A 184 11.49 10.18 -8.59
C SER A 184 12.19 11.30 -7.83
N LYS A 185 12.63 12.33 -8.57
CA LYS A 185 13.27 13.51 -7.99
C LYS A 185 12.34 14.23 -7.01
N GLU A 186 11.05 14.34 -7.33
CA GLU A 186 10.08 15.02 -6.46
C GLU A 186 9.81 14.22 -5.18
N ASN A 187 9.69 12.88 -5.27
CA ASN A 187 9.59 12.04 -4.07
C ASN A 187 10.80 12.25 -3.15
N THR A 188 12.02 12.17 -3.70
CA THR A 188 13.25 12.37 -2.93
C THR A 188 13.30 13.74 -2.27
N LYS A 189 12.92 14.81 -3.01
CA LYS A 189 12.85 16.16 -2.47
C LYS A 189 11.88 16.29 -1.30
N LEU A 190 10.67 15.76 -1.43
CA LEU A 190 9.64 15.80 -0.38
C LEU A 190 10.08 15.02 0.87
N LEU A 191 10.67 13.83 0.69
CA LEU A 191 11.20 13.02 1.79
C LEU A 191 12.35 13.76 2.51
N ASN A 192 13.27 14.37 1.78
CA ASN A 192 14.36 15.17 2.36
C ASN A 192 13.82 16.39 3.12
N ASN A 193 12.78 17.03 2.60
CA ASN A 193 12.17 18.19 3.25
C ASN A 193 11.53 17.84 4.60
N MET A 194 11.03 16.61 4.77
CA MET A 194 10.48 16.15 6.07
C MET A 194 11.55 15.96 7.14
N ASN A 195 12.83 15.85 6.74
CA ASN A 195 13.94 15.44 7.61
C ASN A 195 15.10 16.45 7.64
N ASN A 196 14.97 17.62 7.00
CA ASN A 196 15.99 18.66 7.04
C ASN A 196 15.82 19.57 8.28
N SER A 197 16.76 20.50 8.51
CA SER A 197 16.73 21.41 9.66
C SER A 197 15.44 22.27 9.74
N LYS A 198 14.79 22.60 8.62
CA LYS A 198 13.50 23.33 8.60
C LYS A 198 12.35 22.52 9.18
N ALA A 199 12.48 21.18 9.22
CA ALA A 199 11.46 20.30 9.76
C ALA A 199 11.30 20.38 11.30
N TRP A 200 12.20 21.05 12.00
CA TRP A 200 11.98 21.47 13.40
C TRP A 200 10.78 22.41 13.53
N ASN A 201 10.47 23.19 12.49
CA ASN A 201 9.21 23.92 12.44
C ASN A 201 8.07 22.94 12.10
N HIS A 202 7.20 22.70 13.07
CA HIS A 202 6.12 21.73 12.96
C HIS A 202 5.15 22.02 11.80
N LYS A 203 4.78 23.28 11.56
CA LYS A 203 3.91 23.67 10.43
C LYS A 203 4.56 23.36 9.08
N TYR A 204 5.85 23.64 8.95
CA TYR A 204 6.59 23.29 7.75
C TYR A 204 6.62 21.78 7.54
N ARG A 205 6.96 21.01 8.58
CA ARG A 205 7.00 19.55 8.51
C ARG A 205 5.64 18.96 8.12
N ALA A 206 4.57 19.38 8.78
CA ALA A 206 3.21 18.95 8.47
C ALA A 206 2.81 19.25 7.02
N LYS A 207 3.20 20.41 6.50
CA LYS A 207 3.00 20.76 5.08
C LYS A 207 3.73 19.78 4.15
N GLN A 208 5.00 19.43 4.42
CA GLN A 208 5.75 18.50 3.58
C GLN A 208 5.11 17.09 3.58
N PHE A 209 4.62 16.61 4.73
CA PHE A 209 3.86 15.36 4.82
C PHE A 209 2.59 15.39 3.96
N LYS A 210 1.83 16.47 4.00
CA LYS A 210 0.60 16.63 3.20
C LYS A 210 0.89 16.72 1.72
N ASP A 211 1.90 17.47 1.33
CA ASP A 211 2.35 17.61 -0.06
C ASP A 211 2.80 16.25 -0.62
N TRP A 212 3.56 15.47 0.18
CA TRP A 212 3.99 14.13 -0.20
C TRP A 212 2.81 13.17 -0.42
N GLN A 213 1.84 13.16 0.49
CA GLN A 213 0.64 12.33 0.35
C GLN A 213 -0.16 12.68 -0.92
N ALA A 214 -0.32 13.97 -1.20
CA ALA A 214 -0.97 14.44 -2.42
C ALA A 214 -0.18 14.03 -3.68
N TYR A 215 1.14 14.14 -3.63
CA TYR A 215 2.03 13.71 -4.71
C TYR A 215 1.92 12.20 -4.97
N MET A 216 2.00 11.36 -3.93
CA MET A 216 1.91 9.91 -4.05
C MET A 216 0.55 9.47 -4.60
N ASN A 217 -0.54 10.12 -4.21
CA ASN A 217 -1.86 9.90 -4.77
C ASN A 217 -1.92 10.27 -6.26
N LYS A 218 -1.30 11.40 -6.66
CA LYS A 218 -1.21 11.82 -8.05
C LYS A 218 -0.41 10.85 -8.91
N GLU A 219 0.72 10.37 -8.39
CA GLU A 219 1.61 9.43 -9.10
C GLU A 219 1.08 8.00 -9.11
N ALA A 220 0.27 7.63 -8.12
CA ALA A 220 -0.31 6.29 -8.03
C ALA A 220 0.76 5.18 -8.12
N ALA A 221 1.94 5.41 -7.53
CA ALA A 221 3.00 4.41 -7.48
C ALA A 221 2.67 3.31 -6.47
N TYR A 222 2.00 3.70 -5.38
CA TYR A 222 1.47 2.82 -4.36
C TYR A 222 -0.02 3.10 -4.15
N ALA A 223 -0.81 2.04 -4.04
CA ALA A 223 -2.24 2.12 -3.76
C ALA A 223 -2.47 2.07 -2.25
N PRO A 224 -3.01 3.13 -1.63
CA PRO A 224 -3.55 2.98 -0.28
C PRO A 224 -4.80 2.10 -0.36
N ASP A 225 -4.78 0.99 0.37
CA ASP A 225 -5.86 0.01 0.38
C ASP A 225 -6.77 0.28 1.60
N SER A 226 -6.30 -0.03 2.78
CA SER A 226 -7.07 0.10 4.01
C SER A 226 -6.24 0.61 5.18
N PHE A 227 -6.90 1.28 6.11
CA PHE A 227 -6.42 1.47 7.47
C PHE A 227 -7.15 0.51 8.38
N SER A 228 -6.43 -0.01 9.38
CA SER A 228 -6.99 -0.92 10.37
C SER A 228 -6.72 -0.42 11.79
N LEU A 229 -7.67 -0.66 12.68
CA LEU A 229 -7.45 -0.43 14.11
C LEU A 229 -6.56 -1.55 14.67
N SER A 230 -5.62 -1.17 15.52
CA SER A 230 -5.00 -2.11 16.44
C SER A 230 -5.97 -2.34 17.62
N TRP A 231 -6.23 -3.58 17.94
CA TRP A 231 -7.09 -3.96 19.05
C TRP A 231 -6.52 -5.19 19.74
N ALA A 232 -6.73 -5.28 21.04
CA ALA A 232 -6.35 -6.43 21.83
C ALA A 232 -7.48 -6.78 22.81
N PRO A 233 -7.96 -8.01 22.84
CA PRO A 233 -8.87 -8.47 23.89
C PRO A 233 -8.05 -8.61 25.18
N VAL A 234 -8.48 -7.88 26.21
CA VAL A 234 -7.82 -7.89 27.51
C VAL A 234 -8.83 -8.33 28.55
N ASN A 235 -8.46 -9.31 29.37
CA ASN A 235 -9.31 -9.77 30.47
C ASN A 235 -9.56 -8.62 31.47
N LYS A 236 -10.75 -8.51 32.03
CA LYS A 236 -11.15 -7.44 32.95
C LYS A 236 -10.24 -7.29 34.19
N ARG A 237 -9.58 -8.38 34.59
CA ARG A 237 -8.62 -8.37 35.72
C ARG A 237 -7.28 -7.70 35.41
N VAL A 238 -6.97 -7.45 34.12
CA VAL A 238 -5.72 -6.80 33.72
C VAL A 238 -5.92 -5.29 33.69
N LYS A 239 -5.09 -4.56 34.40
CA LYS A 239 -5.01 -3.10 34.40
C LYS A 239 -3.67 -2.66 33.83
N GLY A 240 -3.57 -1.41 33.35
CA GLY A 240 -2.33 -0.83 32.83
C GLY A 240 -1.99 -1.20 31.38
N TYR A 241 -2.83 -1.98 30.67
CA TYR A 241 -2.59 -2.30 29.27
C TYR A 241 -3.09 -1.17 28.34
N SER A 242 -2.25 -0.80 27.37
CA SER A 242 -2.61 0.16 26.32
C SER A 242 -2.19 -0.35 24.94
N VAL A 243 -3.00 -0.05 23.91
CA VAL A 243 -2.65 -0.31 22.50
C VAL A 243 -2.09 0.93 21.80
N LYS A 244 -1.97 2.07 22.51
CA LYS A 244 -1.51 3.32 21.89
C LYS A 244 0.00 3.27 21.66
N PRO A 245 0.48 3.55 20.44
CA PRO A 245 1.92 3.52 20.13
C PRO A 245 2.76 4.51 20.97
N ALA A 246 2.15 5.62 21.40
CA ALA A 246 2.82 6.66 22.18
C ALA A 246 2.90 6.35 23.68
N ASP A 247 2.12 5.40 24.15
CA ASP A 247 2.13 5.04 25.57
C ASP A 247 3.29 4.08 25.89
N GLY A 248 4.45 4.25 25.30
CA GLY A 248 5.73 3.54 25.41
C GLY A 248 5.93 2.40 26.42
N ASP A 249 4.92 2.16 27.21
CA ASP A 249 4.90 1.36 28.41
C ASP A 249 3.85 0.27 28.41
N ASN A 250 3.78 -0.51 27.34
CA ASN A 250 3.27 -1.87 27.52
C ASN A 250 4.34 -2.75 28.18
N SER A 251 5.16 -2.17 29.07
CA SER A 251 6.08 -2.94 29.87
C SER A 251 5.28 -3.80 30.83
N PHE A 252 5.67 -5.05 30.97
CA PHE A 252 5.05 -5.96 31.94
C PHE A 252 5.04 -5.38 33.36
N SER A 253 5.96 -4.46 33.67
CA SER A 253 6.04 -3.75 34.94
C SER A 253 4.81 -2.89 35.26
N ASN A 254 4.07 -2.43 34.26
CA ASN A 254 2.89 -1.59 34.44
C ASN A 254 1.58 -2.41 34.45
N LEU A 255 1.65 -3.70 34.18
CA LEU A 255 0.48 -4.57 34.20
C LEU A 255 0.19 -5.03 35.63
N GLN A 256 -1.07 -4.90 36.01
CA GLN A 256 -1.55 -5.33 37.32
C GLN A 256 -2.68 -6.34 37.14
N LEU A 257 -2.65 -7.42 37.88
CA LEU A 257 -3.75 -8.38 38.02
C LEU A 257 -4.57 -8.04 39.26
N THR A 258 -5.84 -7.73 39.07
CA THR A 258 -6.74 -7.40 40.18
C THR A 258 -7.32 -8.62 40.89
N GLN A 259 -7.15 -9.82 40.30
CA GLN A 259 -7.55 -11.11 40.85
C GLN A 259 -6.80 -12.26 40.17
N GLU A 260 -6.58 -13.39 40.87
CA GLU A 260 -5.82 -14.53 40.35
C GLU A 260 -6.56 -15.23 39.20
N ASN A 261 -7.83 -15.52 39.36
CA ASN A 261 -8.61 -16.28 38.40
C ASN A 261 -9.44 -15.39 37.47
N PRO A 262 -9.51 -15.71 36.17
CA PRO A 262 -10.43 -15.03 35.27
C PRO A 262 -11.88 -15.41 35.65
N LYS A 263 -12.75 -14.40 35.69
CA LYS A 263 -14.20 -14.61 35.77
C LYS A 263 -14.79 -14.59 34.40
#